data_b352fc37cadb66fc40efcf1019dc5bf7
#
_entry.id   b352fc37cadb66fc40efcf1019dc5bf7
#
_cell.length_a   1.000
_cell.length_b   1.000
_cell.length_c   1.000
_cell.angle_alpha   90.00
_cell.angle_beta   90.00
_cell.angle_gamma   90.00
#
_symmetry.space_group_name_H-M   'P 1'
#
loop_
_entity.id
_entity.type
_entity.pdbx_description
1 polymer ?
#
loop_
_entity_poly.entity_id
_entity_poly.type
_entity_poly.pdbx_seq_one_letter_code
_entity_poly.pdbx_strand_id
1 'polypeptide(L)'
;MRRLLYTINVTLDGCVDHRAVDATEELHAHAASVLAGADALLFGRVTYQMMEGAWRAPHSDAMPAETQQFARAIDAADKFVASSTLASVDWNAQLMTGDLADAVRRIKDGPGDYVYVGGVQLPTALADLGLIDEYEFVVHPTVAGHGPRPFDGLSHPLDLTLTGAEEWRSGAVARRYVPRATA
;
A
#
# COMPACT_ATOMS: atom_id res chain seq x y z
N MET A 1 11.35 -14.70 -7.28
CA MET A 1 10.03 -14.06 -7.45
C MET A 1 9.79 -13.19 -6.23
N ARG A 2 9.53 -11.89 -6.43
CA ARG A 2 9.24 -10.92 -5.36
C ARG A 2 7.89 -11.22 -4.72
N ARG A 3 7.78 -10.98 -3.41
CA ARG A 3 6.49 -11.01 -2.72
C ARG A 3 5.69 -9.76 -3.09
N LEU A 4 4.37 -9.83 -3.06
CA LEU A 4 3.50 -8.66 -3.12
C LEU A 4 3.00 -8.36 -1.71
N LEU A 5 3.46 -7.24 -1.13
CA LEU A 5 3.11 -6.76 0.20
C LEU A 5 2.05 -5.67 0.10
N TYR A 6 0.89 -5.91 0.69
CA TYR A 6 -0.13 -4.91 0.91
C TYR A 6 -0.05 -4.35 2.32
N THR A 7 0.07 -3.02 2.46
CA THR A 7 -0.01 -2.37 3.77
C THR A 7 -1.02 -1.22 3.73
N ILE A 8 -1.79 -1.08 4.82
CA ILE A 8 -2.87 -0.09 4.93
C ILE A 8 -3.06 0.36 6.38
N ASN A 9 -3.25 1.66 6.56
CA ASN A 9 -3.71 2.23 7.82
C ASN A 9 -5.22 2.06 7.93
N VAL A 10 -5.69 1.58 9.08
CA VAL A 10 -7.09 1.31 9.32
C VAL A 10 -7.49 1.68 10.75
N THR A 11 -8.67 2.25 10.92
CA THR A 11 -9.26 2.50 12.24
C THR A 11 -9.86 1.21 12.84
N LEU A 12 -10.21 1.22 14.12
CA LEU A 12 -10.83 0.07 14.80
C LEU A 12 -12.14 -0.39 14.13
N ASP A 13 -12.88 0.51 13.51
CA ASP A 13 -14.11 0.23 12.78
C ASP A 13 -13.91 0.00 11.27
N GLY A 14 -12.66 -0.10 10.83
CA GLY A 14 -12.30 -0.50 9.47
C GLY A 14 -12.22 0.64 8.46
N CYS A 15 -12.28 1.90 8.86
CA CYS A 15 -12.12 3.03 7.95
C CYS A 15 -10.67 3.17 7.49
N VAL A 16 -10.47 3.40 6.18
CA VAL A 16 -9.15 3.65 5.56
C VAL A 16 -9.01 5.07 4.99
N ASP A 17 -9.87 5.98 5.40
CA ASP A 17 -9.70 7.41 5.08
C ASP A 17 -8.47 7.93 5.84
N HIS A 18 -7.46 8.36 5.11
CA HIS A 18 -6.20 8.86 5.70
C HIS A 18 -6.39 10.08 6.62
N ARG A 19 -7.54 10.77 6.52
CA ARG A 19 -7.90 11.91 7.40
C ARG A 19 -8.49 11.47 8.73
N ALA A 20 -8.80 10.18 8.89
CA ALA A 20 -9.37 9.63 10.13
C ALA A 20 -8.31 9.18 11.13
N VAL A 21 -7.03 9.26 10.78
CA VAL A 21 -5.91 8.86 11.64
C VAL A 21 -4.87 9.98 11.72
N ASP A 22 -4.23 10.12 12.87
CA ASP A 22 -3.15 11.07 13.04
C ASP A 22 -1.87 10.56 12.36
N ALA A 23 -1.25 11.42 11.57
CA ALA A 23 0.01 11.16 10.90
C ALA A 23 1.19 11.35 11.88
N THR A 24 1.41 10.38 12.77
CA THR A 24 2.49 10.41 13.76
C THR A 24 3.86 10.20 13.12
N GLU A 25 4.93 10.60 13.82
CA GLU A 25 6.31 10.35 13.40
C GLU A 25 6.59 8.84 13.25
N GLU A 26 6.08 7.99 14.16
CA GLU A 26 6.19 6.52 14.06
C GLU A 26 5.56 5.99 12.79
N LEU A 27 4.37 6.49 12.43
CA LEU A 27 3.67 6.10 11.21
C LEU A 27 4.48 6.47 9.98
N HIS A 28 5.01 7.69 9.91
CA HIS A 28 5.83 8.14 8.78
C HIS A 28 7.15 7.35 8.68
N ALA A 29 7.81 7.09 9.82
CA ALA A 29 9.04 6.31 9.84
C ALA A 29 8.81 4.86 9.38
N HIS A 30 7.73 4.23 9.85
CA HIS A 30 7.34 2.89 9.41
C HIS A 30 7.05 2.86 7.91
N ALA A 31 6.18 3.76 7.44
CA ALA A 31 5.84 3.84 6.02
C ALA A 31 7.07 4.13 5.14
N ALA A 32 7.95 5.02 5.57
CA ALA A 32 9.21 5.29 4.86
C ALA A 32 10.11 4.06 4.78
N SER A 33 10.22 3.29 5.87
CA SER A 33 10.98 2.04 5.91
C SER A 33 10.42 0.99 4.95
N VAL A 34 9.09 0.81 4.93
CA VAL A 34 8.41 -0.12 4.01
C VAL A 34 8.64 0.29 2.56
N LEU A 35 8.51 1.57 2.22
CA LEU A 35 8.74 2.03 0.84
C LEU A 35 10.22 1.94 0.43
N ALA A 36 11.14 2.26 1.32
CA ALA A 36 12.57 2.21 1.04
C ALA A 36 13.08 0.77 0.83
N GLY A 37 12.43 -0.22 1.44
CA GLY A 37 12.75 -1.63 1.26
C GLY A 37 12.08 -2.27 0.04
N ALA A 38 11.10 -1.61 -0.58
CA ALA A 38 10.38 -2.14 -1.73
C ALA A 38 11.20 -1.97 -3.01
N ASP A 39 11.21 -3.01 -3.85
CA ASP A 39 11.85 -2.95 -5.17
C ASP A 39 11.04 -2.15 -6.20
N ALA A 40 9.74 -2.02 -5.96
CA ALA A 40 8.83 -1.21 -6.75
C ALA A 40 7.53 -0.96 -5.97
N LEU A 41 6.77 0.06 -6.39
CA LEU A 41 5.47 0.40 -5.85
C LEU A 41 4.39 0.12 -6.90
N LEU A 42 3.26 -0.41 -6.46
CA LEU A 42 2.10 -0.71 -7.32
C LEU A 42 0.88 0.07 -6.84
N PHE A 43 0.33 0.91 -7.71
CA PHE A 43 -0.81 1.76 -7.40
C PHE A 43 -1.94 1.62 -8.43
N GLY A 44 -3.16 1.77 -7.97
CA GLY A 44 -4.27 2.14 -8.84
C GLY A 44 -4.25 3.65 -9.16
N ARG A 45 -4.98 4.06 -10.19
CA ARG A 45 -5.02 5.45 -10.67
C ARG A 45 -5.21 6.48 -9.54
N VAL A 46 -6.22 6.28 -8.69
CA VAL A 46 -6.58 7.27 -7.64
C VAL A 46 -5.44 7.42 -6.63
N THR A 47 -4.87 6.31 -6.18
CA THR A 47 -3.74 6.32 -5.25
C THR A 47 -2.51 6.95 -5.89
N TYR A 48 -2.21 6.59 -7.14
CA TYR A 48 -1.09 7.20 -7.88
C TYR A 48 -1.22 8.73 -7.93
N GLN A 49 -2.36 9.25 -8.38
CA GLN A 49 -2.60 10.68 -8.51
C GLN A 49 -2.56 11.41 -7.15
N MET A 50 -3.09 10.78 -6.11
CA MET A 50 -3.03 11.33 -4.75
C MET A 50 -1.58 11.40 -4.23
N MET A 51 -0.82 10.34 -4.42
CA MET A 51 0.59 10.27 -3.98
C MET A 51 1.47 11.23 -4.81
N GLU A 52 1.28 11.28 -6.12
CA GLU A 52 2.00 12.21 -6.99
C GLU A 52 1.75 13.67 -6.58
N GLY A 53 0.50 14.04 -6.37
CA GLY A 53 0.12 15.41 -5.97
C GLY A 53 0.65 15.82 -4.60
N ALA A 54 0.80 14.87 -3.67
CA ALA A 54 1.27 15.16 -2.32
C ALA A 54 2.80 15.06 -2.17
N TRP A 55 3.45 14.09 -2.84
CA TRP A 55 4.82 13.68 -2.51
C TRP A 55 5.84 13.89 -3.63
N ARG A 56 5.44 14.28 -4.81
CA ARG A 56 6.36 14.61 -5.90
C ARG A 56 7.00 15.98 -5.66
N ALA A 57 8.30 16.10 -5.89
CA ALA A 57 8.98 17.40 -5.89
C ALA A 57 8.36 18.35 -6.95
N PRO A 58 8.25 19.67 -6.70
CA PRO A 58 8.80 20.39 -5.53
C PRO A 58 7.86 20.43 -4.30
N HIS A 59 6.67 19.83 -4.34
CA HIS A 59 5.75 19.88 -3.21
C HIS A 59 6.36 19.26 -1.95
N SER A 60 7.03 18.11 -2.10
CA SER A 60 7.68 17.41 -1.00
C SER A 60 8.82 18.20 -0.35
N ASP A 61 9.47 19.11 -1.09
CA ASP A 61 10.60 19.90 -0.59
C ASP A 61 10.20 20.87 0.53
N ALA A 62 8.94 21.30 0.54
CA ALA A 62 8.37 22.20 1.54
C ALA A 62 7.79 21.49 2.77
N MET A 63 7.82 20.16 2.82
CA MET A 63 7.25 19.36 3.92
C MET A 63 8.15 19.36 5.17
N PRO A 64 7.56 19.12 6.36
CA PRO A 64 8.31 18.98 7.61
C PRO A 64 9.41 17.93 7.54
N ALA A 65 10.47 18.10 8.33
CA ALA A 65 11.66 17.24 8.27
C ALA A 65 11.34 15.77 8.58
N GLU A 66 10.38 15.50 9.44
CA GLU A 66 9.92 14.15 9.81
C GLU A 66 9.28 13.39 8.65
N THR A 67 8.75 14.09 7.65
CA THR A 67 8.16 13.46 6.47
C THR A 67 9.11 13.32 5.28
N GLN A 68 10.28 13.97 5.34
CA GLN A 68 11.24 14.00 4.23
C GLN A 68 11.79 12.62 3.86
N GLN A 69 11.92 11.71 4.83
CA GLN A 69 12.38 10.35 4.54
C GLN A 69 11.37 9.59 3.68
N PHE A 70 10.07 9.70 4.02
CA PHE A 70 8.99 9.14 3.23
C PHE A 70 8.93 9.77 1.83
N ALA A 71 9.01 11.11 1.76
CA ALA A 71 8.98 11.83 0.49
C ALA A 71 10.11 11.37 -0.46
N ARG A 72 11.34 11.26 0.05
CA ARG A 72 12.47 10.75 -0.75
C ARG A 72 12.30 9.31 -1.19
N ALA A 73 11.80 8.45 -0.30
CA ALA A 73 11.60 7.03 -0.61
C ALA A 73 10.57 6.85 -1.73
N ILE A 74 9.42 7.52 -1.63
CA ILE A 74 8.37 7.41 -2.66
C ILE A 74 8.75 8.09 -3.97
N ASP A 75 9.48 9.21 -3.92
CA ASP A 75 9.93 9.92 -5.12
C ASP A 75 10.92 9.10 -5.94
N ALA A 76 11.89 8.47 -5.28
CA ALA A 76 12.93 7.68 -5.92
C ALA A 76 12.46 6.31 -6.45
N ALA A 77 11.41 5.71 -5.86
CA ALA A 77 10.98 4.37 -6.19
C ALA A 77 10.42 4.25 -7.62
N ASP A 78 10.69 3.13 -8.27
CA ASP A 78 9.98 2.74 -9.50
C ASP A 78 8.52 2.40 -9.19
N LYS A 79 7.62 2.83 -10.08
CA LYS A 79 6.18 2.68 -9.87
C LYS A 79 5.50 1.99 -11.04
N PHE A 80 4.55 1.12 -10.74
CA PHE A 80 3.62 0.55 -11.71
C PHE A 80 2.21 1.05 -11.41
N VAL A 81 1.48 1.46 -12.44
CA VAL A 81 0.14 2.04 -12.29
C VAL A 81 -0.88 1.20 -13.06
N ALA A 82 -1.80 0.60 -12.33
CA ALA A 82 -2.95 -0.10 -12.90
C ALA A 82 -4.06 0.91 -13.22
N SER A 83 -4.33 1.14 -14.50
CA SER A 83 -5.40 2.04 -14.95
C SER A 83 -5.86 1.70 -16.35
N SER A 84 -7.18 1.74 -16.57
CA SER A 84 -7.81 1.65 -17.90
C SER A 84 -8.15 3.02 -18.49
N THR A 85 -7.93 4.11 -17.75
CA THR A 85 -8.38 5.46 -18.13
C THR A 85 -7.27 6.48 -18.27
N LEU A 86 -6.09 6.23 -17.67
CA LEU A 86 -4.92 7.09 -17.86
C LEU A 86 -4.28 6.80 -19.23
N ALA A 87 -4.02 7.86 -19.98
CA ALA A 87 -3.30 7.76 -21.26
C ALA A 87 -1.79 7.66 -21.07
N SER A 88 -1.25 8.25 -19.99
CA SER A 88 0.16 8.24 -19.64
C SER A 88 0.35 8.46 -18.14
N VAL A 89 1.51 8.11 -17.66
CA VAL A 89 2.01 8.38 -16.30
C VAL A 89 3.43 8.93 -16.40
N ASP A 90 3.87 9.56 -15.32
CA ASP A 90 5.21 10.15 -15.17
C ASP A 90 5.72 9.81 -13.75
N TRP A 91 6.72 10.50 -13.20
CA TRP A 91 7.19 10.30 -11.82
C TRP A 91 7.77 8.90 -11.56
N ASN A 92 8.70 8.45 -12.41
CA ASN A 92 9.27 7.10 -12.39
C ASN A 92 8.18 6.00 -12.44
N ALA A 93 7.08 6.26 -13.17
CA ALA A 93 5.97 5.34 -13.24
C ALA A 93 5.80 4.74 -14.63
N GLN A 94 5.32 3.49 -14.69
CA GLN A 94 4.96 2.79 -15.90
C GLN A 94 3.49 2.37 -15.83
N LEU A 95 2.75 2.68 -16.91
CA LEU A 95 1.37 2.23 -17.01
C LEU A 95 1.34 0.72 -17.31
N MET A 96 0.60 -0.02 -16.50
CA MET A 96 0.41 -1.44 -16.73
C MET A 96 -0.54 -1.68 -17.91
N THR A 97 -0.22 -2.64 -18.75
CA THR A 97 -1.01 -2.99 -19.93
C THR A 97 -1.39 -4.47 -19.92
N GLY A 98 -2.53 -4.79 -20.55
CA GLY A 98 -3.04 -6.15 -20.66
C GLY A 98 -3.81 -6.61 -19.43
N ASP A 99 -3.86 -7.93 -19.23
CA ASP A 99 -4.52 -8.54 -18.08
C ASP A 99 -3.81 -8.21 -16.79
N LEU A 100 -4.57 -7.86 -15.75
CA LEU A 100 -4.05 -7.43 -14.46
C LEU A 100 -3.21 -8.52 -13.79
N ALA A 101 -3.72 -9.76 -13.78
CA ALA A 101 -3.02 -10.86 -13.11
C ALA A 101 -1.68 -11.15 -13.78
N ASP A 102 -1.66 -11.18 -15.11
CA ASP A 102 -0.44 -11.44 -15.88
C ASP A 102 0.57 -10.31 -15.73
N ALA A 103 0.12 -9.06 -15.71
CA ALA A 103 0.98 -7.91 -15.49
C ALA A 103 1.63 -7.95 -14.10
N VAL A 104 0.86 -8.27 -13.05
CA VAL A 104 1.38 -8.39 -11.69
C VAL A 104 2.33 -9.58 -11.55
N ARG A 105 2.03 -10.73 -12.15
CA ARG A 105 2.97 -11.87 -12.16
C ARG A 105 4.31 -11.51 -12.78
N ARG A 106 4.30 -10.83 -13.95
CA ARG A 106 5.57 -10.33 -14.56
C ARG A 106 6.36 -9.40 -13.65
N ILE A 107 5.66 -8.51 -12.93
CA ILE A 107 6.31 -7.63 -11.95
C ILE A 107 6.92 -8.45 -10.81
N LYS A 108 6.20 -9.45 -10.29
CA LYS A 108 6.69 -10.35 -9.24
C LYS A 108 7.88 -11.20 -9.69
N ASP A 109 8.01 -11.55 -10.96
CA ASP A 109 9.12 -12.33 -11.50
C ASP A 109 10.44 -11.55 -11.60
N GLY A 110 10.40 -10.23 -11.39
CA GLY A 110 11.61 -9.40 -11.34
C GLY A 110 12.54 -9.75 -10.17
N PRO A 111 13.77 -9.23 -10.20
CA PRO A 111 14.75 -9.41 -9.11
C PRO A 111 14.34 -8.57 -7.89
N GLY A 112 14.69 -9.04 -6.69
CA GLY A 112 14.46 -8.35 -5.42
C GLY A 112 13.65 -9.16 -4.43
N ASP A 113 13.17 -8.50 -3.37
CA ASP A 113 12.45 -9.11 -2.25
C ASP A 113 10.93 -8.91 -2.35
N TYR A 114 10.46 -7.66 -2.46
CA TYR A 114 9.02 -7.41 -2.53
C TYR A 114 8.63 -6.17 -3.33
N VAL A 115 7.38 -6.20 -3.81
CA VAL A 115 6.66 -5.07 -4.40
C VAL A 115 5.62 -4.60 -3.39
N TYR A 116 5.62 -3.32 -3.07
CA TYR A 116 4.58 -2.70 -2.25
C TYR A 116 3.32 -2.44 -3.08
N VAL A 117 2.16 -2.75 -2.56
CA VAL A 117 0.89 -2.30 -3.15
C VAL A 117 0.10 -1.44 -2.17
N GLY A 118 -0.36 -0.28 -2.64
CA GLY A 118 -1.15 0.66 -1.84
C GLY A 118 -2.52 0.96 -2.43
N GLY A 119 -3.38 1.54 -1.58
CA GLY A 119 -4.75 1.93 -1.93
C GLY A 119 -5.79 0.92 -1.46
N VAL A 120 -6.98 0.95 -2.07
CA VAL A 120 -8.13 0.14 -1.62
C VAL A 120 -8.64 -0.78 -2.74
N GLN A 121 -9.05 -0.22 -3.88
CA GLN A 121 -9.68 -0.99 -4.96
C GLN A 121 -8.73 -1.98 -5.63
N LEU A 122 -7.50 -1.55 -5.95
CA LEU A 122 -6.52 -2.42 -6.58
C LEU A 122 -6.13 -3.59 -5.66
N PRO A 123 -5.79 -3.38 -4.38
CA PRO A 123 -5.53 -4.49 -3.46
C PRO A 123 -6.70 -5.45 -3.30
N THR A 124 -7.95 -4.96 -3.30
CA THR A 124 -9.13 -5.84 -3.28
C THR A 124 -9.18 -6.75 -4.50
N ALA A 125 -8.98 -6.20 -5.70
CA ALA A 125 -8.93 -7.01 -6.93
C ALA A 125 -7.76 -8.01 -6.93
N LEU A 126 -6.60 -7.63 -6.40
CA LEU A 126 -5.44 -8.51 -6.30
C LEU A 126 -5.61 -9.61 -5.24
N ALA A 127 -6.34 -9.32 -4.16
CA ALA A 127 -6.71 -10.31 -3.15
C ALA A 127 -7.66 -11.36 -3.71
N ASP A 128 -8.68 -10.94 -4.49
CA ASP A 128 -9.59 -11.85 -5.20
C ASP A 128 -8.86 -12.78 -6.18
N LEU A 129 -7.78 -12.28 -6.79
CA LEU A 129 -6.92 -13.05 -7.69
C LEU A 129 -5.89 -13.92 -6.97
N GLY A 130 -5.81 -13.86 -5.61
CA GLY A 130 -4.83 -14.59 -4.82
C GLY A 130 -3.38 -14.16 -5.08
N LEU A 131 -3.15 -12.91 -5.45
CA LEU A 131 -1.82 -12.41 -5.86
C LEU A 131 -1.03 -11.75 -4.74
N ILE A 132 -1.68 -11.39 -3.63
CA ILE A 132 -1.04 -10.77 -2.47
C ILE A 132 -0.46 -11.87 -1.58
N ASP A 133 0.83 -11.77 -1.29
CA ASP A 133 1.56 -12.77 -0.47
C ASP A 133 1.60 -12.39 1.01
N GLU A 134 1.58 -11.09 1.31
CA GLU A 134 1.66 -10.59 2.68
C GLU A 134 0.76 -9.35 2.86
N TYR A 135 0.08 -9.29 3.99
CA TYR A 135 -0.82 -8.21 4.38
C TYR A 135 -0.33 -7.59 5.67
N GLU A 136 -0.27 -6.27 5.72
CA GLU A 136 0.00 -5.53 6.95
C GLU A 136 -1.11 -4.51 7.19
N PHE A 137 -1.77 -4.62 8.33
CA PHE A 137 -2.76 -3.65 8.81
C PHE A 137 -2.18 -2.88 9.99
N VAL A 138 -1.99 -1.58 9.81
CA VAL A 138 -1.68 -0.68 10.92
C VAL A 138 -3.00 -0.21 11.51
N VAL A 139 -3.40 -0.84 12.59
CA VAL A 139 -4.69 -0.59 13.26
C VAL A 139 -4.52 0.54 14.27
N HIS A 140 -5.16 1.68 14.00
CA HIS A 140 -5.13 2.85 14.86
C HIS A 140 -6.22 2.79 15.94
N PRO A 141 -5.95 3.27 17.19
CA PRO A 141 -6.90 3.24 18.30
C PRO A 141 -7.98 4.33 18.15
N THR A 142 -8.61 4.40 16.99
CA THR A 142 -9.60 5.41 16.60
C THR A 142 -10.82 4.73 16.02
N VAL A 143 -12.00 5.28 16.27
CA VAL A 143 -13.27 4.93 15.62
C VAL A 143 -13.70 6.12 14.77
N ALA A 144 -13.73 5.94 13.45
CA ALA A 144 -14.08 7.01 12.52
C ALA A 144 -15.58 7.19 12.36
N GLY A 145 -16.35 6.11 12.44
CA GLY A 145 -17.81 6.10 12.24
C GLY A 145 -18.24 6.28 10.78
N HIS A 146 -17.29 6.34 9.83
CA HIS A 146 -17.55 6.57 8.41
C HIS A 146 -16.38 6.09 7.53
N GLY A 147 -16.51 6.28 6.23
CA GLY A 147 -15.43 6.16 5.26
C GLY A 147 -15.36 4.79 4.56
N PRO A 148 -14.47 4.68 3.55
CA PRO A 148 -14.26 3.43 2.84
C PRO A 148 -13.59 2.39 3.73
N ARG A 149 -13.85 1.12 3.44
CA ARG A 149 -13.24 -0.04 4.11
C ARG A 149 -12.40 -0.83 3.12
N PRO A 150 -11.31 -1.48 3.60
CA PRO A 150 -10.56 -2.39 2.75
C PRO A 150 -11.43 -3.61 2.43
N PHE A 151 -11.25 -4.14 1.22
CA PHE A 151 -11.92 -5.36 0.75
C PHE A 151 -13.46 -5.29 0.63
N ASP A 152 -14.05 -4.08 0.62
CA ASP A 152 -15.43 -3.94 0.21
C ASP A 152 -15.59 -4.47 -1.24
N GLY A 153 -16.46 -5.48 -1.41
CA GLY A 153 -16.67 -6.15 -2.69
C GLY A 153 -15.75 -7.35 -2.96
N LEU A 154 -15.01 -7.85 -1.97
CA LEU A 154 -14.28 -9.12 -2.09
C LEU A 154 -15.26 -10.25 -2.39
N SER A 155 -14.96 -11.07 -3.40
CA SER A 155 -15.89 -12.11 -3.87
C SER A 155 -15.94 -13.35 -2.97
N HIS A 156 -14.86 -13.60 -2.21
CA HIS A 156 -14.74 -14.74 -1.29
C HIS A 156 -14.08 -14.31 0.03
N PRO A 157 -14.39 -14.95 1.15
CA PRO A 157 -13.65 -14.74 2.38
C PRO A 157 -12.15 -14.99 2.19
N LEU A 158 -11.33 -14.13 2.77
CA LEU A 158 -9.88 -14.23 2.75
C LEU A 158 -9.38 -14.74 4.11
N ASP A 159 -9.02 -16.01 4.18
CA ASP A 159 -8.47 -16.59 5.40
C ASP A 159 -6.98 -16.26 5.52
N LEU A 160 -6.62 -15.63 6.63
CA LEU A 160 -5.27 -15.17 6.92
C LEU A 160 -4.72 -15.80 8.19
N THR A 161 -3.40 -16.02 8.22
CA THR A 161 -2.65 -16.44 9.39
C THR A 161 -1.79 -15.30 9.89
N LEU A 162 -1.92 -14.92 11.16
CA LEU A 162 -1.08 -13.89 11.79
C LEU A 162 0.36 -14.40 11.87
N THR A 163 1.30 -13.60 11.38
CA THR A 163 2.75 -13.89 11.40
C THR A 163 3.54 -12.94 12.30
N GLY A 164 2.97 -11.78 12.64
CA GLY A 164 3.62 -10.81 13.52
C GLY A 164 2.68 -9.70 13.96
N ALA A 165 2.99 -9.10 15.11
CA ALA A 165 2.32 -7.92 15.60
C ALA A 165 3.33 -7.04 16.34
N GLU A 166 3.25 -5.73 16.14
CA GLU A 166 4.08 -4.72 16.78
C GLU A 166 3.19 -3.60 17.29
N GLU A 167 3.28 -3.32 18.59
CA GLU A 167 2.54 -2.23 19.23
C GLU A 167 3.42 -0.98 19.28
N TRP A 168 2.88 0.15 18.83
CA TRP A 168 3.56 1.43 18.82
C TRP A 168 3.20 2.29 20.04
N ARG A 169 4.02 3.28 20.33
CA ARG A 169 3.79 4.22 21.45
C ARG A 169 2.50 5.01 21.31
N SER A 170 2.07 5.24 20.07
CA SER A 170 0.78 5.87 19.74
C SER A 170 -0.44 5.00 20.08
N GLY A 171 -0.23 3.74 20.45
CA GLY A 171 -1.27 2.73 20.64
C GLY A 171 -1.75 2.09 19.33
N ALA A 172 -1.17 2.46 18.18
CA ALA A 172 -1.41 1.75 16.95
C ALA A 172 -0.71 0.38 16.99
N VAL A 173 -1.27 -0.59 16.27
CA VAL A 173 -0.72 -1.95 16.18
C VAL A 173 -0.54 -2.33 14.72
N ALA A 174 0.71 -2.54 14.28
CA ALA A 174 1.00 -3.12 12.98
C ALA A 174 0.88 -4.64 13.06
N ARG A 175 -0.02 -5.24 12.29
CA ARG A 175 -0.28 -6.68 12.25
C ARG A 175 0.00 -7.23 10.88
N ARG A 176 0.86 -8.26 10.80
CA ARG A 176 1.23 -8.94 9.56
C ARG A 176 0.56 -10.28 9.44
N TYR A 177 0.13 -10.58 8.23
CA TYR A 177 -0.58 -11.82 7.91
C TYR A 177 -0.12 -12.37 6.56
N VAL A 178 -0.25 -13.67 6.41
CA VAL A 178 -0.11 -14.35 5.11
C VAL A 178 -1.39 -15.13 4.80
N PRO A 179 -1.73 -15.35 3.52
CA PRO A 179 -2.83 -16.22 3.16
C PRO A 179 -2.67 -17.61 3.82
N ARG A 180 -3.77 -18.13 4.37
CA ARG A 180 -3.75 -19.49 4.93
C ARG A 180 -3.60 -20.48 3.79
N ALA A 181 -2.62 -21.38 3.89
CA ALA A 181 -2.51 -22.47 2.95
C ALA A 181 -3.81 -23.29 2.94
N THR A 182 -4.40 -23.44 1.76
CA THR A 182 -5.50 -24.42 1.57
C THR A 182 -4.93 -25.80 1.69
N ALA A 183 -5.49 -26.61 2.60
CA ALA A 183 -5.10 -28.00 2.80
C ALA A 183 -5.48 -28.85 1.57
#